data_fc2fb18916a97ffb5665fd48f793f45f
#
_entry.id   fc2fb18916a97ffb5665fd48f793f45f
#
_cell.length_a   1.000
_cell.length_b   1.000
_cell.length_c   1.000
_cell.angle_alpha   90.00
_cell.angle_beta   90.00
_cell.angle_gamma   90.00
#
_symmetry.space_group_name_H-M   'P 1'
#
loop_
_entity.id
_entity.type
_entity.pdbx_description
1 polymer ?
#
loop_
_entity_poly.entity_id
_entity_poly.type
_entity_poly.pdbx_seq_one_letter_code
_entity_poly.pdbx_strand_id
1 'polypeptide(L)'
;MRKLIAGIILGTALLCGTKAHAQYNREYFFWVGRSCMMNNDYQEAIRTLNTLLRFDEDAFEGYFLRGIAKYNLDDLLGAEDDFSTAIRLNPVYTQAYTYRAITRSRLGNYDDALQDFREAIELRPDLPGPYYSRGVTRLLNQQFKEAIDDFDKFIRQENKVADAFICRGLSYLHLKDTTRAYENFNTAIRTNRENPNGYNRRGSLHLQQEQYKEAEADFNKAISCDSTYLLS
;
A
#
# COMPACT_ATOMS: atom_id res chain seq x y z
N MET A 1 28.75 -48.20 -27.38
CA MET A 1 27.53 -47.42 -27.57
C MET A 1 26.49 -47.53 -26.42
N ARG A 2 26.12 -48.71 -25.92
CA ARG A 2 25.14 -48.86 -24.83
C ARG A 2 25.54 -48.18 -23.50
N LYS A 3 26.82 -48.12 -23.14
CA LYS A 3 27.30 -47.44 -21.89
C LYS A 3 27.30 -45.93 -21.98
N LEU A 4 27.44 -45.33 -23.17
CA LEU A 4 27.35 -43.90 -23.38
C LEU A 4 25.89 -43.37 -23.26
N ILE A 5 24.95 -44.16 -23.80
CA ILE A 5 23.50 -43.81 -23.74
C ILE A 5 22.98 -43.88 -22.30
N ALA A 6 23.42 -44.88 -21.51
CA ALA A 6 23.06 -44.97 -20.09
C ALA A 6 23.60 -43.80 -19.25
N GLY A 7 24.81 -43.30 -19.54
CA GLY A 7 25.38 -42.13 -18.88
C GLY A 7 24.63 -40.81 -19.18
N ILE A 8 24.16 -40.67 -20.43
CA ILE A 8 23.40 -39.48 -20.84
C ILE A 8 21.99 -39.48 -20.19
N ILE A 9 21.34 -40.66 -20.15
CA ILE A 9 20.02 -40.79 -19.51
C ILE A 9 20.08 -40.56 -18.00
N LEU A 10 21.11 -41.07 -17.30
CA LEU A 10 21.30 -40.78 -15.88
C LEU A 10 21.64 -39.31 -15.61
N GLY A 11 22.48 -38.68 -16.46
CA GLY A 11 22.80 -37.26 -16.33
C GLY A 11 21.59 -36.35 -16.51
N THR A 12 20.73 -36.64 -17.50
CA THR A 12 19.51 -35.87 -17.72
C THR A 12 18.45 -36.09 -16.65
N ALA A 13 18.34 -37.31 -16.10
CA ALA A 13 17.42 -37.60 -14.99
C ALA A 13 17.87 -36.93 -13.67
N LEU A 14 19.17 -36.86 -13.41
CA LEU A 14 19.72 -36.12 -12.26
C LEU A 14 19.49 -34.61 -12.41
N LEU A 15 19.69 -34.05 -13.60
CA LEU A 15 19.43 -32.61 -13.88
C LEU A 15 17.93 -32.24 -13.81
N CYS A 16 17.04 -33.15 -14.29
CA CYS A 16 15.59 -32.96 -14.12
C CYS A 16 15.18 -33.12 -12.64
N GLY A 17 15.73 -34.06 -11.91
CA GLY A 17 15.44 -34.26 -10.49
C GLY A 17 15.87 -33.07 -9.62
N THR A 18 17.06 -32.50 -9.89
CA THR A 18 17.54 -31.30 -9.17
C THR A 18 16.73 -30.06 -9.48
N LYS A 19 16.32 -29.85 -10.75
CA LYS A 19 15.43 -28.72 -11.13
C LYS A 19 14.05 -28.88 -10.50
N ALA A 20 13.47 -30.09 -10.53
CA ALA A 20 12.17 -30.34 -9.90
C ALA A 20 12.23 -30.14 -8.38
N HIS A 21 13.30 -30.56 -7.72
CA HIS A 21 13.49 -30.38 -6.28
C HIS A 21 13.73 -28.90 -5.91
N ALA A 22 14.50 -28.18 -6.72
CA ALA A 22 14.71 -26.74 -6.55
C ALA A 22 13.40 -25.95 -6.76
N GLN A 23 12.61 -26.32 -7.76
CA GLN A 23 11.31 -25.69 -8.03
C GLN A 23 10.30 -25.97 -6.90
N TYR A 24 10.25 -27.18 -6.37
CA TYR A 24 9.42 -27.53 -5.22
C TYR A 24 9.79 -26.71 -3.97
N ASN A 25 11.09 -26.56 -3.69
CA ASN A 25 11.55 -25.75 -2.56
C ASN A 25 11.23 -24.26 -2.75
N ARG A 26 11.37 -23.72 -3.98
CA ARG A 26 11.00 -22.34 -4.31
C ARG A 26 9.52 -22.08 -4.04
N GLU A 27 8.63 -22.88 -4.62
CA GLU A 27 7.18 -22.73 -4.46
C GLU A 27 6.75 -22.87 -3.00
N TYR A 28 7.34 -23.84 -2.28
CA TYR A 28 7.08 -24.06 -0.86
C TYR A 28 7.41 -22.80 -0.03
N PHE A 29 8.64 -22.27 -0.14
CA PHE A 29 9.05 -21.09 0.64
C PHE A 29 8.28 -19.83 0.24
N PHE A 30 7.95 -19.68 -1.04
CA PHE A 30 7.09 -18.58 -1.49
C PHE A 30 5.70 -18.67 -0.84
N TRP A 31 5.11 -19.86 -0.85
CA TRP A 31 3.77 -20.07 -0.29
C TRP A 31 3.74 -19.90 1.23
N VAL A 32 4.73 -20.42 1.95
CA VAL A 32 4.87 -20.25 3.41
C VAL A 32 5.10 -18.78 3.75
N GLY A 33 5.99 -18.08 3.05
CA GLY A 33 6.22 -16.65 3.25
C GLY A 33 4.94 -15.83 3.07
N ARG A 34 4.18 -16.12 2.02
CA ARG A 34 2.87 -15.49 1.78
C ARG A 34 1.84 -15.81 2.88
N SER A 35 1.83 -17.03 3.38
CA SER A 35 0.96 -17.43 4.50
C SER A 35 1.30 -16.66 5.79
N CYS A 36 2.59 -16.52 6.10
CA CYS A 36 3.04 -15.71 7.23
C CYS A 36 2.60 -14.23 7.09
N MET A 37 2.67 -13.68 5.87
CA MET A 37 2.15 -12.32 5.59
C MET A 37 0.65 -12.20 5.88
N MET A 38 -0.15 -13.19 5.51
CA MET A 38 -1.60 -13.21 5.78
C MET A 38 -1.92 -13.27 7.27
N ASN A 39 -1.05 -13.88 8.07
CA ASN A 39 -1.18 -14.00 9.53
C ASN A 39 -0.51 -12.82 10.28
N ASN A 40 0.00 -11.81 9.57
CA ASN A 40 0.79 -10.69 10.10
C ASN A 40 2.07 -11.12 10.84
N ASP A 41 2.57 -12.34 10.60
CA ASP A 41 3.84 -12.81 11.13
C ASP A 41 4.99 -12.37 10.22
N TYR A 42 5.25 -11.06 10.22
CA TYR A 42 6.20 -10.42 9.30
C TYR A 42 7.65 -10.88 9.55
N GLN A 43 8.02 -11.20 10.80
CA GLN A 43 9.37 -11.67 11.08
C GLN A 43 9.63 -13.06 10.48
N GLU A 44 8.68 -13.99 10.63
CA GLU A 44 8.81 -15.32 10.05
C GLU A 44 8.68 -15.26 8.51
N ALA A 45 7.85 -14.35 7.98
CA ALA A 45 7.80 -14.07 6.56
C ALA A 45 9.19 -13.67 6.01
N ILE A 46 9.90 -12.76 6.68
CA ILE A 46 11.26 -12.34 6.27
C ILE A 46 12.23 -13.50 6.31
N ARG A 47 12.23 -14.34 7.37
CA ARG A 47 13.11 -15.50 7.46
C ARG A 47 12.88 -16.50 6.32
N THR A 48 11.61 -16.79 6.06
CA THR A 48 11.19 -17.71 5.00
C THR A 48 11.56 -17.18 3.62
N LEU A 49 11.27 -15.89 3.37
CA LEU A 49 11.58 -15.23 2.09
C LEU A 49 13.11 -15.08 1.90
N ASN A 50 13.88 -14.86 2.96
CA ASN A 50 15.34 -14.92 2.87
C ASN A 50 15.83 -16.29 2.41
N THR A 51 15.18 -17.37 2.84
CA THR A 51 15.50 -18.72 2.38
C THR A 51 15.14 -18.90 0.91
N LEU A 52 13.95 -18.45 0.49
CA LEU A 52 13.54 -18.42 -0.92
C LEU A 52 14.59 -17.73 -1.79
N LEU A 53 15.00 -16.52 -1.41
CA LEU A 53 15.92 -15.68 -2.18
C LEU A 53 17.37 -16.21 -2.24
N ARG A 54 17.74 -17.13 -1.37
CA ARG A 54 19.01 -17.90 -1.49
C ARG A 54 18.93 -18.98 -2.56
N PHE A 55 17.75 -19.53 -2.82
CA PHE A 55 17.54 -20.53 -3.88
C PHE A 55 17.24 -19.89 -5.24
N ASP A 56 16.61 -18.71 -5.23
CA ASP A 56 16.21 -18.00 -6.43
C ASP A 56 16.40 -16.49 -6.24
N GLU A 57 17.55 -16.01 -6.66
CA GLU A 57 17.93 -14.59 -6.57
C GLU A 57 17.13 -13.71 -7.53
N ASP A 58 16.44 -14.30 -8.51
CA ASP A 58 15.64 -13.60 -9.51
C ASP A 58 14.13 -13.58 -9.17
N ALA A 59 13.75 -14.11 -8.00
CA ALA A 59 12.35 -14.12 -7.55
C ALA A 59 11.87 -12.72 -7.14
N PHE A 60 11.46 -11.89 -8.11
CA PHE A 60 11.03 -10.52 -7.85
C PHE A 60 9.86 -10.43 -6.86
N GLU A 61 8.90 -11.40 -6.91
CA GLU A 61 7.80 -11.46 -5.94
C GLU A 61 8.32 -11.74 -4.51
N GLY A 62 9.40 -12.47 -4.36
CA GLY A 62 10.05 -12.73 -3.07
C GLY A 62 10.59 -11.46 -2.44
N TYR A 63 11.29 -10.64 -3.21
CA TYR A 63 11.74 -9.32 -2.78
C TYR A 63 10.54 -8.42 -2.45
N PHE A 64 9.54 -8.38 -3.31
CA PHE A 64 8.34 -7.58 -3.08
C PHE A 64 7.63 -7.93 -1.78
N LEU A 65 7.38 -9.22 -1.51
CA LEU A 65 6.76 -9.67 -0.26
C LEU A 65 7.63 -9.37 0.96
N ARG A 66 8.96 -9.55 0.86
CA ARG A 66 9.89 -9.22 1.94
C ARG A 66 9.92 -7.71 2.20
N GLY A 67 9.86 -6.90 1.15
CA GLY A 67 9.71 -5.45 1.26
C GLY A 67 8.44 -5.05 2.00
N ILE A 68 7.30 -5.68 1.71
CA ILE A 68 6.04 -5.45 2.46
C ILE A 68 6.21 -5.86 3.93
N ALA A 69 6.83 -7.00 4.22
CA ALA A 69 7.05 -7.45 5.60
C ALA A 69 7.93 -6.46 6.38
N LYS A 70 9.02 -5.98 5.78
CA LYS A 70 9.90 -4.95 6.36
C LYS A 70 9.17 -3.64 6.57
N TYR A 71 8.37 -3.19 5.59
CA TYR A 71 7.55 -1.99 5.70
C TYR A 71 6.61 -2.04 6.91
N ASN A 72 5.96 -3.18 7.16
CA ASN A 72 5.07 -3.37 8.30
C ASN A 72 5.82 -3.44 9.64
N LEU A 73 7.10 -3.78 9.62
CA LEU A 73 7.99 -3.74 10.80
C LEU A 73 8.74 -2.40 10.96
N ASP A 74 8.36 -1.39 10.17
CA ASP A 74 8.96 -0.05 10.15
C ASP A 74 10.43 0.01 9.65
N ASP A 75 10.94 -1.09 9.06
CA ASP A 75 12.21 -1.12 8.33
C ASP A 75 12.01 -0.52 6.93
N LEU A 76 11.84 0.80 6.88
CA LEU A 76 11.50 1.51 5.65
C LEU A 76 12.64 1.50 4.63
N LEU A 77 13.90 1.61 5.07
CA LEU A 77 15.05 1.57 4.18
C LEU A 77 15.26 0.19 3.57
N GLY A 78 15.16 -0.85 4.39
CA GLY A 78 15.21 -2.21 3.89
C GLY A 78 14.03 -2.58 2.97
N ALA A 79 12.85 -1.99 3.18
CA ALA A 79 11.71 -2.14 2.30
C ALA A 79 11.96 -1.47 0.93
N GLU A 80 12.48 -0.24 0.92
CA GLU A 80 12.83 0.50 -0.31
C GLU A 80 13.84 -0.27 -1.16
N ASP A 81 14.87 -0.85 -0.54
CA ASP A 81 15.88 -1.68 -1.22
C ASP A 81 15.25 -2.91 -1.87
N ASP A 82 14.38 -3.60 -1.14
CA ASP A 82 13.70 -4.79 -1.65
C ASP A 82 12.73 -4.46 -2.81
N PHE A 83 11.96 -3.38 -2.70
CA PHE A 83 11.10 -2.92 -3.82
C PHE A 83 11.93 -2.48 -5.03
N SER A 84 13.08 -1.84 -4.81
CA SER A 84 13.99 -1.45 -5.89
C SER A 84 14.57 -2.66 -6.60
N THR A 85 14.90 -3.71 -5.87
CA THR A 85 15.35 -4.98 -6.45
C THR A 85 14.22 -5.67 -7.23
N ALA A 86 12.99 -5.67 -6.70
CA ALA A 86 11.84 -6.22 -7.40
C ALA A 86 11.57 -5.49 -8.73
N ILE A 87 11.68 -4.16 -8.76
CA ILE A 87 11.54 -3.33 -9.97
C ILE A 87 12.66 -3.63 -10.97
N ARG A 88 13.91 -3.75 -10.52
CA ARG A 88 15.05 -4.09 -11.39
C ARG A 88 14.85 -5.44 -12.07
N LEU A 89 14.30 -6.44 -11.35
CA LEU A 89 14.04 -7.79 -11.87
C LEU A 89 12.78 -7.84 -12.74
N ASN A 90 11.76 -7.03 -12.44
CA ASN A 90 10.54 -6.92 -13.23
C ASN A 90 10.10 -5.45 -13.35
N PRO A 91 10.58 -4.72 -14.39
CA PRO A 91 10.29 -3.29 -14.56
C PRO A 91 8.82 -2.95 -14.84
N VAL A 92 7.96 -3.92 -15.12
CA VAL A 92 6.52 -3.70 -15.35
C VAL A 92 5.66 -4.07 -14.14
N TYR A 93 6.29 -4.36 -13.00
CA TYR A 93 5.58 -4.76 -11.79
C TYR A 93 5.06 -3.53 -11.02
N THR A 94 3.89 -3.06 -11.41
CA THR A 94 3.23 -1.84 -10.91
C THR A 94 3.14 -1.75 -9.39
N GLN A 95 2.90 -2.89 -8.71
CA GLN A 95 2.79 -2.92 -7.26
C GLN A 95 4.09 -2.52 -6.56
N ALA A 96 5.25 -2.92 -7.11
CA ALA A 96 6.55 -2.58 -6.52
C ALA A 96 6.81 -1.07 -6.58
N TYR A 97 6.48 -0.41 -7.68
CA TYR A 97 6.53 1.06 -7.76
C TYR A 97 5.60 1.71 -6.74
N THR A 98 4.36 1.23 -6.65
CA THR A 98 3.37 1.79 -5.72
C THR A 98 3.85 1.69 -4.26
N TYR A 99 4.34 0.52 -3.84
CA TYR A 99 4.80 0.32 -2.47
C TYR A 99 6.12 1.03 -2.19
N ARG A 100 7.04 1.13 -3.16
CA ARG A 100 8.25 1.94 -3.01
C ARG A 100 7.89 3.41 -2.85
N ALA A 101 6.95 3.91 -3.64
CA ALA A 101 6.46 5.28 -3.52
C ALA A 101 5.84 5.56 -2.14
N ILE A 102 5.00 4.65 -1.63
CA ILE A 102 4.42 4.77 -0.29
C ILE A 102 5.54 4.79 0.77
N THR A 103 6.55 3.93 0.63
CA THR A 103 7.69 3.87 1.54
C THR A 103 8.50 5.16 1.52
N ARG A 104 8.81 5.69 0.33
CA ARG A 104 9.50 6.97 0.14
C ARG A 104 8.71 8.14 0.70
N SER A 105 7.38 8.13 0.54
CA SER A 105 6.50 9.14 1.14
C SER A 105 6.57 9.14 2.67
N ARG A 106 6.63 7.96 3.30
CA ARG A 106 6.83 7.84 4.75
C ARG A 106 8.22 8.32 5.21
N LEU A 107 9.23 8.16 4.36
CA LEU A 107 10.59 8.68 4.59
C LEU A 107 10.70 10.20 4.36
N GLY A 108 9.64 10.85 3.84
CA GLY A 108 9.64 12.27 3.48
C GLY A 108 10.24 12.57 2.10
N ASN A 109 10.63 11.56 1.34
CA ASN A 109 11.20 11.68 -0.01
C ASN A 109 10.06 11.82 -1.04
N TYR A 110 9.32 12.94 -0.96
CA TYR A 110 8.08 13.12 -1.73
C TYR A 110 8.30 13.16 -3.25
N ASP A 111 9.35 13.80 -3.73
CA ASP A 111 9.60 13.93 -5.17
C ASP A 111 9.89 12.57 -5.82
N ASP A 112 10.70 11.73 -5.17
CA ASP A 112 10.98 10.37 -5.63
C ASP A 112 9.73 9.48 -5.54
N ALA A 113 8.92 9.66 -4.49
CA ALA A 113 7.63 8.97 -4.36
C ALA A 113 6.68 9.34 -5.49
N LEU A 114 6.57 10.63 -5.83
CA LEU A 114 5.72 11.10 -6.92
C LEU A 114 6.18 10.60 -8.28
N GLN A 115 7.50 10.41 -8.49
CA GLN A 115 8.03 9.78 -9.70
C GLN A 115 7.58 8.32 -9.79
N ASP A 116 7.75 7.53 -8.73
CA ASP A 116 7.32 6.12 -8.72
C ASP A 116 5.81 5.97 -8.94
N PHE A 117 4.98 6.86 -8.37
CA PHE A 117 3.54 6.84 -8.66
C PHE A 117 3.23 7.17 -10.13
N ARG A 118 4.02 8.04 -10.80
CA ARG A 118 3.86 8.27 -12.24
C ARG A 118 4.11 6.99 -13.02
N GLU A 119 5.22 6.30 -12.75
CA GLU A 119 5.52 5.01 -13.40
C GLU A 119 4.42 3.97 -13.17
N ALA A 120 3.94 3.84 -11.91
CA ALA A 120 2.85 2.92 -11.59
C ALA A 120 1.57 3.22 -12.38
N ILE A 121 1.21 4.50 -12.52
CA ILE A 121 0.00 4.95 -13.23
C ILE A 121 0.17 4.80 -14.75
N GLU A 122 1.36 5.04 -15.30
CA GLU A 122 1.65 4.84 -16.72
C GLU A 122 1.55 3.36 -17.10
N LEU A 123 2.07 2.47 -16.25
CA LEU A 123 1.97 1.02 -16.45
C LEU A 123 0.51 0.51 -16.34
N ARG A 124 -0.26 1.03 -15.39
CA ARG A 124 -1.64 0.58 -15.13
C ARG A 124 -2.53 1.77 -14.72
N PRO A 125 -3.01 2.54 -15.71
CA PRO A 125 -3.87 3.72 -15.45
C PRO A 125 -5.26 3.36 -14.96
N ASP A 126 -5.65 2.11 -15.06
CA ASP A 126 -6.93 1.55 -14.61
C ASP A 126 -6.96 1.24 -13.10
N LEU A 127 -5.81 1.19 -12.42
CA LEU A 127 -5.76 0.89 -10.99
C LEU A 127 -6.04 2.15 -10.15
N PRO A 128 -7.06 2.13 -9.26
CA PRO A 128 -7.38 3.29 -8.42
C PRO A 128 -6.32 3.54 -7.32
N GLY A 129 -5.73 2.50 -6.73
CA GLY A 129 -4.83 2.58 -5.59
C GLY A 129 -3.67 3.59 -5.73
N PRO A 130 -2.91 3.57 -6.86
CA PRO A 130 -1.84 4.55 -7.08
C PRO A 130 -2.30 6.01 -7.07
N TYR A 131 -3.50 6.33 -7.57
CA TYR A 131 -4.05 7.68 -7.51
C TYR A 131 -4.35 8.11 -6.06
N TYR A 132 -4.97 7.23 -5.27
CA TYR A 132 -5.22 7.52 -3.86
C TYR A 132 -3.92 7.80 -3.10
N SER A 133 -2.95 6.91 -3.22
CA SER A 133 -1.68 7.02 -2.51
C SER A 133 -0.87 8.24 -2.97
N ARG A 134 -0.88 8.57 -4.27
CA ARG A 134 -0.27 9.79 -4.79
C ARG A 134 -0.97 11.04 -4.29
N GLY A 135 -2.30 11.03 -4.24
CA GLY A 135 -3.10 12.11 -3.66
C GLY A 135 -2.73 12.37 -2.20
N VAL A 136 -2.57 11.32 -1.39
CA VAL A 136 -2.12 11.44 0.01
C VAL A 136 -0.70 12.01 0.07
N THR A 137 0.23 11.54 -0.75
CA THR A 137 1.60 12.06 -0.83
C THR A 137 1.61 13.54 -1.22
N ARG A 138 0.79 13.93 -2.20
CA ARG A 138 0.63 15.33 -2.62
C ARG A 138 0.05 16.22 -1.51
N LEU A 139 -0.93 15.71 -0.76
CA LEU A 139 -1.48 16.41 0.40
C LEU A 139 -0.39 16.66 1.45
N LEU A 140 0.44 15.67 1.76
CA LEU A 140 1.59 15.81 2.67
C LEU A 140 2.64 16.80 2.13
N ASN A 141 2.88 16.78 0.82
CA ASN A 141 3.80 17.70 0.13
C ASN A 141 3.15 19.05 -0.23
N GLN A 142 1.98 19.39 0.36
CA GLN A 142 1.27 20.66 0.20
C GLN A 142 0.83 20.99 -1.25
N GLN A 143 0.78 20.00 -2.13
CA GLN A 143 0.30 20.12 -3.51
C GLN A 143 -1.24 19.87 -3.54
N PHE A 144 -1.99 20.76 -2.91
CA PHE A 144 -3.41 20.54 -2.60
C PHE A 144 -4.31 20.41 -3.82
N LYS A 145 -4.05 21.18 -4.87
CA LYS A 145 -4.86 21.15 -6.11
C LYS A 145 -4.69 19.83 -6.83
N GLU A 146 -3.45 19.42 -6.99
CA GLU A 146 -3.08 18.16 -7.64
C GLU A 146 -3.53 16.93 -6.80
N ALA A 147 -3.55 17.06 -5.47
CA ALA A 147 -4.11 16.04 -4.58
C ALA A 147 -5.62 15.85 -4.83
N ILE A 148 -6.37 16.95 -4.98
CA ILE A 148 -7.81 16.88 -5.30
C ILE A 148 -8.04 16.16 -6.63
N ASP A 149 -7.26 16.47 -7.68
CA ASP A 149 -7.37 15.81 -8.97
C ASP A 149 -7.15 14.29 -8.87
N ASP A 150 -6.20 13.84 -8.04
CA ASP A 150 -5.95 12.43 -7.80
C ASP A 150 -7.10 11.78 -7.00
N PHE A 151 -7.58 12.42 -5.94
CA PHE A 151 -8.74 11.90 -5.20
C PHE A 151 -9.99 11.85 -6.08
N ASP A 152 -10.19 12.79 -7.00
CA ASP A 152 -11.30 12.76 -7.96
C ASP A 152 -11.22 11.58 -8.91
N LYS A 153 -10.00 11.21 -9.37
CA LYS A 153 -9.80 10.02 -10.19
C LYS A 153 -10.07 8.73 -9.41
N PHE A 154 -9.60 8.66 -8.15
CA PHE A 154 -9.86 7.54 -7.27
C PHE A 154 -11.36 7.38 -6.97
N ILE A 155 -12.04 8.44 -6.53
CA ILE A 155 -13.45 8.43 -6.11
C ILE A 155 -14.40 8.05 -7.28
N ARG A 156 -14.06 8.39 -8.53
CA ARG A 156 -14.83 7.97 -9.70
C ARG A 156 -14.89 6.45 -9.85
N GLN A 157 -13.88 5.73 -9.41
CA GLN A 157 -13.79 4.27 -9.49
C GLN A 157 -14.22 3.61 -8.17
N GLU A 158 -13.85 4.22 -7.03
CA GLU A 158 -14.02 3.69 -5.67
C GLU A 158 -14.70 4.71 -4.76
N ASN A 159 -16.04 4.82 -4.88
CA ASN A 159 -16.81 5.84 -4.17
C ASN A 159 -17.28 5.44 -2.76
N LYS A 160 -16.85 4.27 -2.26
CA LYS A 160 -17.23 3.74 -0.93
C LYS A 160 -16.12 3.85 0.12
N VAL A 161 -15.04 4.56 -0.19
CA VAL A 161 -13.90 4.75 0.71
C VAL A 161 -14.02 6.12 1.39
N ALA A 162 -14.46 6.14 2.65
CA ALA A 162 -14.68 7.37 3.40
C ALA A 162 -13.41 8.24 3.51
N ASP A 163 -12.24 7.61 3.68
CA ASP A 163 -10.97 8.32 3.84
C ASP A 163 -10.58 9.12 2.60
N ALA A 164 -10.98 8.70 1.39
CA ALA A 164 -10.73 9.48 0.19
C ALA A 164 -11.47 10.82 0.19
N PHE A 165 -12.71 10.84 0.68
CA PHE A 165 -13.45 12.08 0.87
C PHE A 165 -12.86 12.94 1.98
N ILE A 166 -12.39 12.33 3.08
CA ILE A 166 -11.70 13.05 4.15
C ILE A 166 -10.45 13.74 3.62
N CYS A 167 -9.58 13.02 2.91
CA CYS A 167 -8.34 13.58 2.36
C CYS A 167 -8.61 14.69 1.32
N ARG A 168 -9.62 14.50 0.46
CA ARG A 168 -10.06 15.55 -0.48
C ARG A 168 -10.61 16.76 0.24
N GLY A 169 -11.41 16.55 1.29
CA GLY A 169 -11.93 17.63 2.15
C GLY A 169 -10.81 18.41 2.85
N LEU A 170 -9.78 17.73 3.36
CA LEU A 170 -8.58 18.36 3.92
C LEU A 170 -7.84 19.22 2.87
N SER A 171 -7.72 18.72 1.65
CA SER A 171 -7.10 19.47 0.55
C SER A 171 -7.88 20.76 0.26
N TYR A 172 -9.22 20.71 0.22
CA TYR A 172 -10.05 21.90 0.09
C TYR A 172 -9.91 22.86 1.27
N LEU A 173 -9.82 22.33 2.49
CA LEU A 173 -9.65 23.16 3.69
C LEU A 173 -8.32 23.93 3.67
N HIS A 174 -7.24 23.30 3.22
CA HIS A 174 -5.95 23.99 3.03
C HIS A 174 -6.01 25.09 1.96
N LEU A 175 -6.86 24.91 0.94
CA LEU A 175 -7.14 25.94 -0.07
C LEU A 175 -8.15 27.00 0.41
N LYS A 176 -8.56 26.97 1.69
CA LYS A 176 -9.55 27.86 2.29
C LYS A 176 -10.98 27.71 1.72
N ASP A 177 -11.25 26.62 1.00
CA ASP A 177 -12.59 26.28 0.53
C ASP A 177 -13.33 25.46 1.58
N THR A 178 -13.83 26.15 2.60
CA THR A 178 -14.52 25.53 3.74
C THR A 178 -15.83 24.86 3.33
N THR A 179 -16.51 25.39 2.30
CA THR A 179 -17.77 24.83 1.80
C THR A 179 -17.56 23.44 1.23
N ARG A 180 -16.61 23.29 0.29
CA ARG A 180 -16.31 21.99 -0.30
C ARG A 180 -15.67 21.04 0.72
N ALA A 181 -14.88 21.54 1.67
CA ALA A 181 -14.37 20.71 2.77
C ALA A 181 -15.51 20.12 3.59
N TYR A 182 -16.49 20.92 4.00
CA TYR A 182 -17.67 20.47 4.74
C TYR A 182 -18.50 19.42 3.99
N GLU A 183 -18.76 19.63 2.70
CA GLU A 183 -19.47 18.67 1.84
C GLU A 183 -18.76 17.32 1.77
N ASN A 184 -17.41 17.34 1.69
CA ASN A 184 -16.60 16.14 1.66
C ASN A 184 -16.65 15.39 3.00
N PHE A 185 -16.53 16.07 4.13
CA PHE A 185 -16.64 15.45 5.46
C PHE A 185 -18.04 14.85 5.68
N ASN A 186 -19.10 15.53 5.26
CA ASN A 186 -20.47 14.99 5.27
C ASN A 186 -20.59 13.74 4.40
N THR A 187 -19.97 13.72 3.24
CA THR A 187 -19.99 12.56 2.36
C THR A 187 -19.22 11.39 2.97
N ALA A 188 -18.07 11.65 3.60
CA ALA A 188 -17.32 10.63 4.33
C ALA A 188 -18.16 10.00 5.45
N ILE A 189 -18.86 10.79 6.25
CA ILE A 189 -19.76 10.33 7.31
C ILE A 189 -20.90 9.48 6.73
N ARG A 190 -21.49 9.90 5.61
CA ARG A 190 -22.55 9.10 4.94
C ARG A 190 -22.03 7.77 4.40
N THR A 191 -20.80 7.76 3.92
CA THR A 191 -20.13 6.56 3.36
C THR A 191 -19.81 5.55 4.47
N ASN A 192 -19.30 6.03 5.61
CA ASN A 192 -19.04 5.18 6.77
C ASN A 192 -19.39 5.94 8.08
N ARG A 193 -20.55 5.60 8.66
CA ARG A 193 -21.06 6.25 9.87
C ARG A 193 -20.33 5.85 11.16
N GLU A 194 -19.51 4.81 11.10
CA GLU A 194 -18.70 4.32 12.22
C GLU A 194 -17.26 4.82 12.17
N ASN A 195 -16.86 5.51 11.09
CA ASN A 195 -15.53 6.11 10.99
C ASN A 195 -15.48 7.42 11.79
N PRO A 196 -14.73 7.49 12.92
CA PRO A 196 -14.67 8.68 13.77
C PRO A 196 -14.02 9.87 13.07
N ASN A 197 -13.16 9.63 12.08
CA ASN A 197 -12.39 10.69 11.42
C ASN A 197 -13.28 11.71 10.68
N GLY A 198 -14.36 11.25 10.04
CA GLY A 198 -15.30 12.15 9.37
C GLY A 198 -15.92 13.15 10.34
N TYR A 199 -16.38 12.67 11.49
CA TYR A 199 -16.94 13.52 12.56
C TYR A 199 -15.89 14.45 13.15
N ASN A 200 -14.69 13.93 13.47
CA ASN A 200 -13.60 14.75 14.01
C ASN A 200 -13.23 15.91 13.08
N ARG A 201 -13.16 15.66 11.76
CA ARG A 201 -12.84 16.72 10.79
C ARG A 201 -13.96 17.73 10.65
N ARG A 202 -15.23 17.30 10.63
CA ARG A 202 -16.37 18.20 10.56
C ARG A 202 -16.53 19.00 11.85
N GLY A 203 -16.39 18.35 13.02
CA GLY A 203 -16.41 19.01 14.32
C GLY A 203 -15.31 20.07 14.46
N SER A 204 -14.11 19.79 13.98
CA SER A 204 -13.02 20.78 13.95
C SER A 204 -13.37 21.99 13.05
N LEU A 205 -14.06 21.76 11.94
CA LEU A 205 -14.52 22.85 11.07
C LEU A 205 -15.63 23.67 11.73
N HIS A 206 -16.60 23.04 12.41
CA HIS A 206 -17.62 23.73 13.21
C HIS A 206 -16.99 24.58 14.31
N LEU A 207 -15.96 24.05 15.01
CA LEU A 207 -15.24 24.80 16.04
C LEU A 207 -14.57 26.04 15.48
N GLN A 208 -13.94 25.98 14.29
CA GLN A 208 -13.35 27.14 13.62
C GLN A 208 -14.39 28.18 13.19
N GLN A 209 -15.65 27.78 13.05
CA GLN A 209 -16.78 28.65 12.71
C GLN A 209 -17.56 29.10 13.94
N GLU A 210 -17.06 28.86 15.14
CA GLU A 210 -17.70 29.18 16.44
C GLU A 210 -19.06 28.48 16.66
N GLN A 211 -19.33 27.40 15.92
CA GLN A 211 -20.51 26.54 16.03
C GLN A 211 -20.29 25.49 17.11
N TYR A 212 -20.23 25.92 18.35
CA TYR A 212 -19.76 25.07 19.48
C TYR A 212 -20.67 23.86 19.74
N LYS A 213 -21.99 24.00 19.58
CA LYS A 213 -22.96 22.91 19.81
C LYS A 213 -22.81 21.81 18.76
N GLU A 214 -22.66 22.19 17.50
CA GLU A 214 -22.44 21.29 16.38
C GLU A 214 -21.07 20.58 16.49
N ALA A 215 -20.04 21.31 16.91
CA ALA A 215 -18.71 20.77 17.17
C ALA A 215 -18.76 19.71 18.30
N GLU A 216 -19.41 20.03 19.43
CA GLU A 216 -19.58 19.12 20.55
C GLU A 216 -20.32 17.84 20.13
N ALA A 217 -21.41 17.96 19.38
CA ALA A 217 -22.18 16.82 18.90
C ALA A 217 -21.32 15.90 18.01
N ASP A 218 -20.51 16.47 17.12
CA ASP A 218 -19.62 15.70 16.24
C ASP A 218 -18.49 15.02 17.01
N PHE A 219 -17.83 15.69 17.95
CA PHE A 219 -16.80 15.07 18.78
C PHE A 219 -17.35 13.97 19.68
N ASN A 220 -18.53 14.17 20.28
CA ASN A 220 -19.19 13.11 21.06
C ASN A 220 -19.52 11.88 20.18
N LYS A 221 -19.94 12.12 18.92
CA LYS A 221 -20.18 11.01 17.99
C LYS A 221 -18.88 10.30 17.60
N ALA A 222 -17.80 11.04 17.34
CA ALA A 222 -16.48 10.44 17.08
C ALA A 222 -16.02 9.55 18.25
N ILE A 223 -16.12 10.03 19.49
CA ILE A 223 -15.79 9.27 20.71
C ILE A 223 -16.65 8.01 20.81
N SER A 224 -17.95 8.09 20.52
CA SER A 224 -18.83 6.93 20.56
C SER A 224 -18.48 5.86 19.52
N CYS A 225 -17.94 6.27 18.36
CA CYS A 225 -17.44 5.33 17.33
C CYS A 225 -16.15 4.64 17.77
N ASP A 226 -15.23 5.33 18.45
CA ASP A 226 -13.99 4.74 18.96
C ASP A 226 -14.23 3.80 20.16
N SER A 227 -15.17 4.12 21.03
CA SER A 227 -15.47 3.28 22.22
C SER A 227 -16.04 1.92 21.86
N THR A 228 -16.71 1.76 20.72
CA THR A 228 -17.16 0.46 20.22
C THR A 228 -16.01 -0.44 19.76
N TYR A 229 -14.87 0.13 19.39
CA TYR A 229 -13.66 -0.60 19.00
C TYR A 229 -12.90 -1.18 20.20
N LEU A 230 -13.08 -0.62 21.41
CA LEU A 230 -12.42 -1.08 22.65
C LEU A 230 -13.20 -2.21 23.35
N LEU A 231 -14.42 -2.52 22.91
CA LEU A 231 -15.30 -3.52 23.52
C LEU A 231 -15.56 -4.75 22.63
N SER A 232 -14.95 -4.81 21.44
CA SER A 232 -15.01 -5.94 20.50
C SER A 232 -13.68 -6.68 20.41
#